data_33df1419592bc4d68ded139c16f0b6ad
#
_entry.id   33df1419592bc4d68ded139c16f0b6ad
#
_cell.length_a   1.000
_cell.length_b   1.000
_cell.length_c   1.000
_cell.angle_alpha   90.00
_cell.angle_beta   90.00
_cell.angle_gamma   90.00
#
_symmetry.space_group_name_H-M   'P 1'
#
loop_
_entity.id
_entity.type
_entity.pdbx_description
1 polymer ?
#
loop_
_entity_poly.entity_id
_entity_poly.type
_entity_poly.pdbx_seq_one_letter_code
_entity_poly.pdbx_strand_id
1 'polypeptide(L)' 'TDVFGLLARGNNTLRIQEELSITKNTLKYHTRHIYEKLGVHSQQELIDLL' A
#
# COMPACT_ATOMS: atom_id res chain seq x y z
N THR A 1 6.68 -4.59 -9.79
CA THR A 1 6.47 -3.82 -8.55
C THR A 1 5.10 -3.18 -8.56
N ASP A 2 4.32 -3.49 -7.58
CA ASP A 2 3.01 -2.91 -7.43
C ASP A 2 2.82 -2.38 -6.01
N VAL A 3 1.66 -1.78 -5.76
CA VAL A 3 1.38 -1.18 -4.47
C VAL A 3 1.45 -2.21 -3.35
N PHE A 4 0.90 -3.39 -3.58
CA PHE A 4 0.91 -4.44 -2.57
C PHE A 4 2.34 -4.83 -2.18
N GLY A 5 3.18 -5.07 -3.16
CA GLY A 5 4.56 -5.45 -2.89
C GLY A 5 5.34 -4.40 -2.11
N LEU A 6 5.13 -3.13 -2.48
CA LEU A 6 5.82 -2.04 -1.80
C LEU A 6 5.30 -1.85 -0.37
N LEU A 7 4.00 -2.02 -0.17
CA LEU A 7 3.43 -1.96 1.18
C LEU A 7 3.95 -3.09 2.06
N ALA A 8 4.03 -4.28 1.49
CA ALA A 8 4.49 -5.45 2.22
C ALA A 8 5.94 -5.31 2.67
N ARG A 9 6.73 -4.54 1.93
CA ARG A 9 8.13 -4.28 2.27
C ARG A 9 8.29 -3.20 3.34
N GLY A 10 7.20 -2.56 3.73
CA GLY A 10 7.25 -1.53 4.75
C GLY A 10 7.57 -0.14 4.24
N ASN A 11 7.50 0.09 2.93
CA ASN A 11 7.73 1.42 2.37
C ASN A 11 6.59 2.37 2.76
N ASN A 12 6.94 3.64 3.01
CA ASN A 12 5.92 4.62 3.31
C ASN A 12 5.23 5.09 2.02
N THR A 13 4.12 5.83 2.18
CA THR A 13 3.31 6.24 1.03
C THR A 13 4.08 7.16 0.08
N LEU A 14 4.91 8.04 0.61
CA LEU A 14 5.68 8.95 -0.22
C LEU A 14 6.65 8.18 -1.11
N ARG A 15 7.30 7.18 -0.56
CA ARG A 15 8.23 6.35 -1.31
C ARG A 15 7.51 5.59 -2.41
N ILE A 16 6.34 5.06 -2.11
CA ILE A 16 5.54 4.32 -3.09
C ILE A 16 5.11 5.22 -4.24
N GLN A 17 4.71 6.45 -3.92
CA GLN A 17 4.35 7.43 -4.94
C GLN A 17 5.51 7.69 -5.89
N GLU A 18 6.70 7.83 -5.37
CA GLU A 18 7.90 8.06 -6.18
C GLU A 18 8.23 6.87 -7.05
N GLU A 19 8.17 5.68 -6.48
CA GLU A 19 8.50 4.45 -7.21
C GLU A 19 7.55 4.20 -8.37
N LEU A 20 6.26 4.46 -8.17
CA LEU A 20 5.25 4.18 -9.17
C LEU A 20 4.85 5.39 -9.99
N SER A 21 5.38 6.55 -9.66
CA SER A 21 5.06 7.81 -10.34
C SER A 21 3.55 8.09 -10.37
N ILE A 22 2.89 7.85 -9.25
CA ILE A 22 1.44 8.07 -9.13
C ILE A 22 1.15 9.16 -8.12
N THR A 23 -0.05 9.72 -8.20
CA THR A 23 -0.48 10.74 -7.26
C THR A 23 -0.88 10.13 -5.92
N LYS A 24 -0.95 10.99 -4.90
CA LYS A 24 -1.39 10.57 -3.58
C LYS A 24 -2.80 9.97 -3.61
N ASN A 25 -3.69 10.60 -4.37
CA ASN A 25 -5.07 10.13 -4.47
C ASN A 25 -5.14 8.75 -5.12
N THR A 26 -4.37 8.54 -6.17
CA THR A 26 -4.32 7.24 -6.84
C THR A 26 -3.77 6.17 -5.90
N LEU A 27 -2.71 6.48 -5.17
CA LEU A 27 -2.13 5.55 -4.21
C LEU A 27 -3.14 5.21 -3.11
N LYS A 28 -3.84 6.21 -2.60
CA LYS A 28 -4.83 6.01 -1.56
C LYS A 28 -5.93 5.06 -2.03
N TYR A 29 -6.36 5.21 -3.28
CA TYR A 29 -7.36 4.35 -3.88
C TYR A 29 -6.89 2.89 -3.91
N HIS A 30 -5.68 2.67 -4.38
CA HIS A 30 -5.11 1.32 -4.45
C HIS A 30 -4.92 0.71 -3.06
N THR A 31 -4.41 1.50 -2.13
CA THR A 31 -4.19 1.04 -0.76
C THR A 31 -5.49 0.61 -0.11
N ARG A 32 -6.52 1.41 -0.29
CA ARG A 32 -7.84 1.12 0.29
C ARG A 32 -8.37 -0.21 -0.24
N HIS A 33 -8.26 -0.43 -1.54
CA HIS A 33 -8.72 -1.68 -2.15
C HIS A 33 -7.98 -2.89 -1.59
N ILE A 34 -6.68 -2.76 -1.44
CA ILE A 34 -5.86 -3.84 -0.90
C ILE A 34 -6.28 -4.15 0.53
N TYR A 35 -6.45 -3.14 1.34
CA TYR A 35 -6.84 -3.32 2.73
C TYR A 35 -8.21 -3.97 2.86
N GLU A 36 -9.18 -3.53 2.07
CA GLU A 36 -10.52 -4.11 2.08
C GLU A 36 -10.49 -5.58 1.67
N LYS A 37 -9.70 -5.90 0.66
CA LYS A 37 -9.61 -7.25 0.14
C LYS A 37 -9.02 -8.22 1.16
N LEU A 38 -8.07 -7.73 1.96
CA LEU A 38 -7.40 -8.55 2.96
C LEU A 38 -8.02 -8.44 4.35
N GLY A 39 -9.00 -7.55 4.51
CA GLY A 39 -9.66 -7.36 5.79
C GLY A 39 -8.80 -6.68 6.83
N VAL A 40 -7.86 -5.85 6.39
CA VAL A 40 -6.98 -5.10 7.30
C VAL A 40 -7.29 -3.61 7.22
N HIS A 41 -6.81 -2.85 8.20
CA HIS A 41 -7.09 -1.42 8.29
C HIS A 41 -5.83 -0.55 8.25
N SER A 42 -4.66 -1.17 8.22
CA SER A 42 -3.41 -0.40 8.20
C SER A 42 -2.30 -1.24 7.57
N GLN A 43 -1.20 -0.54 7.26
CA GLN A 43 -0.03 -1.21 6.70
C GLN A 43 0.56 -2.20 7.69
N GLN A 44 0.55 -1.86 8.98
CA GLN A 44 1.09 -2.76 9.99
C GLN A 44 0.30 -4.06 10.05
N GLU A 45 -1.03 -3.97 9.96
CA GLU A 45 -1.87 -5.17 9.93
C GLU A 45 -1.57 -6.01 8.69
N LEU A 46 -1.34 -5.35 7.56
CA LEU A 46 -0.98 -6.04 6.33
C LEU A 46 0.32 -6.81 6.51
N ILE A 47 1.33 -6.17 7.07
CA ILE A 47 2.63 -6.78 7.30
C ILE A 47 2.51 -7.95 8.27
N ASP A 48 1.69 -7.80 9.28
CA ASP A 48 1.49 -8.86 10.28
C ASP A 48 0.83 -10.10 9.69
N LEU A 49 0.09 -9.95 8.60
CA LEU A 49 -0.51 -11.09 7.90
C LEU A 49 0.53 -11.94 7.19
N LEU A 50 1.61 -11.31 6.78
CA LEU A 50 2.65 -11.98 6.03
C LEU A 50 3.66 -12.61 6.97
#